data_e87eb831a1dfa186a199e38883589cb6
#
_entry.id   e87eb831a1dfa186a199e38883589cb6
#
_cell.length_a   1.000
_cell.length_b   1.000
_cell.length_c   1.000
_cell.angle_alpha   90.00
_cell.angle_beta   90.00
_cell.angle_gamma   90.00
#
_symmetry.space_group_name_H-M   'P 1'
#
loop_
_entity.id
_entity.type
_entity.pdbx_description
1 polymer ?
#
loop_
_entity_poly.entity_id
_entity_poly.type
_entity_poly.pdbx_seq_one_letter_code
_entity_poly.pdbx_strand_id
1 'polypeptide(L)'
;MPKIKTSALALFGIVSLASCLLLAQTQRPGEYPRGEKPSPMMNFFVTSVPVGDGGNLGGLAGADAHCQTLATAVGAGHRTWHAYLSTQARPGKPAVNARDRIGKGPWYNFRGEMIAQDLAHLHGDTMELAHQGNNLNKLTGLTEKGQIVPGLYDYSDPRDNDWNYVKTTRFSTRHEMLTGTQTDGTAFSDAQDHTCDNWTSNASPAPGRGGDLNASDGRLNAQIGFPDRNGGGSGSWNSAHGTRGCAQEDLPRTHGIGLFYCFAVN
;
A
#
# COMPACT_ATOMS: atom_id res chain seq x y z
N MET A 1 63.72 -10.94 -71.13
CA MET A 1 62.35 -11.29 -70.78
C MET A 1 62.13 -10.96 -69.30
N PRO A 2 61.46 -9.88 -68.94
CA PRO A 2 61.25 -9.54 -67.53
C PRO A 2 59.96 -10.20 -67.00
N LYS A 3 60.04 -10.71 -65.78
CA LYS A 3 58.93 -11.32 -65.04
C LYS A 3 58.09 -10.22 -64.36
N ILE A 4 56.82 -10.20 -64.68
CA ILE A 4 55.84 -9.35 -64.01
C ILE A 4 55.50 -9.93 -62.66
N LYS A 5 55.68 -9.16 -61.59
CA LYS A 5 55.20 -9.52 -60.24
C LYS A 5 53.84 -8.86 -60.04
N THR A 6 52.82 -9.65 -59.90
CA THR A 6 51.49 -9.22 -59.46
C THR A 6 51.44 -9.13 -57.96
N SER A 7 51.26 -7.89 -57.42
CA SER A 7 51.01 -7.64 -56.00
C SER A 7 49.51 -7.71 -55.74
N ALA A 8 49.07 -8.66 -54.92
CA ALA A 8 47.71 -8.73 -54.43
C ALA A 8 47.53 -7.77 -53.22
N LEU A 9 46.67 -6.76 -53.35
CA LEU A 9 46.27 -5.88 -52.28
C LEU A 9 45.18 -6.63 -51.49
N ALA A 10 45.48 -6.98 -50.25
CA ALA A 10 44.47 -7.49 -49.30
C ALA A 10 43.76 -6.30 -48.66
N LEU A 11 42.51 -6.10 -48.98
CA LEU A 11 41.64 -5.19 -48.23
C LEU A 11 41.25 -5.85 -46.88
N PHE A 12 41.82 -5.33 -45.80
CA PHE A 12 41.33 -5.63 -44.45
C PHE A 12 40.07 -4.79 -44.18
N GLY A 13 38.90 -5.46 -44.22
CA GLY A 13 37.66 -4.88 -43.77
C GLY A 13 37.66 -4.82 -42.23
N ILE A 14 37.68 -3.60 -41.70
CA ILE A 14 37.45 -3.37 -40.26
C ILE A 14 35.97 -3.57 -39.96
N VAL A 15 35.61 -4.75 -39.41
CA VAL A 15 34.28 -4.98 -38.86
C VAL A 15 34.29 -4.31 -37.47
N SER A 16 33.68 -3.11 -37.39
CA SER A 16 33.40 -2.43 -36.15
C SER A 16 32.31 -3.19 -35.41
N LEU A 17 32.68 -4.01 -34.45
CA LEU A 17 31.77 -4.56 -33.43
C LEU A 17 31.37 -3.42 -32.50
N ALA A 18 30.25 -2.80 -32.80
CA ALA A 18 29.53 -1.98 -31.84
C ALA A 18 29.01 -2.91 -30.73
N SER A 19 29.83 -3.05 -29.67
CA SER A 19 29.40 -3.73 -28.44
C SER A 19 28.30 -2.89 -27.81
N CYS A 20 27.03 -3.29 -28.06
CA CYS A 20 25.90 -2.85 -27.27
C CYS A 20 26.07 -3.39 -25.86
N LEU A 21 26.74 -2.64 -24.99
CA LEU A 21 26.68 -2.88 -23.54
C LEU A 21 25.23 -2.60 -23.13
N LEU A 22 24.40 -3.62 -23.13
CA LEU A 22 23.21 -3.64 -22.29
C LEU A 22 23.70 -3.63 -20.84
N LEU A 23 23.73 -2.44 -20.25
CA LEU A 23 23.79 -2.30 -18.80
C LEU A 23 22.52 -2.94 -18.26
N ALA A 24 22.60 -4.22 -17.90
CA ALA A 24 21.62 -4.86 -17.04
C ALA A 24 21.61 -4.05 -15.74
N GLN A 25 20.66 -3.11 -15.63
CA GLN A 25 20.41 -2.45 -14.37
C GLN A 25 19.96 -3.53 -13.42
N THR A 26 20.81 -3.87 -12.46
CA THR A 26 20.42 -4.72 -11.33
C THR A 26 19.35 -3.96 -10.56
N GLN A 27 18.10 -4.25 -10.87
CA GLN A 27 16.96 -3.73 -10.13
C GLN A 27 17.07 -4.20 -8.69
N ARG A 28 17.11 -3.25 -7.76
CA ARG A 28 17.00 -3.59 -6.36
C ARG A 28 15.59 -4.13 -6.12
N PRO A 29 15.40 -5.16 -5.29
CA PRO A 29 14.07 -5.61 -4.92
C PRO A 29 13.24 -4.41 -4.43
N GLY A 30 12.10 -4.15 -5.08
CA GLY A 30 11.21 -3.02 -4.77
C GLY A 30 11.44 -1.73 -5.58
N GLU A 31 12.47 -1.64 -6.43
CA GLU A 31 12.66 -0.51 -7.34
C GLU A 31 12.15 -0.89 -8.74
N TYR A 32 11.04 -0.27 -9.14
CA TYR A 32 10.47 -0.44 -10.49
C TYR A 32 11.00 0.61 -11.45
N PRO A 33 11.07 0.30 -12.77
CA PRO A 33 11.53 1.25 -13.77
C PRO A 33 10.75 2.55 -13.67
N ARG A 34 11.45 3.67 -13.57
CA ARG A 34 10.83 4.99 -13.60
C ARG A 34 10.20 5.19 -14.98
N GLY A 35 8.91 5.55 -15.01
CA GLY A 35 8.20 5.87 -16.23
C GLY A 35 7.27 4.78 -16.74
N GLU A 36 7.12 3.63 -16.05
CA GLU A 36 6.03 2.71 -16.35
C GLU A 36 4.67 3.38 -16.09
N LYS A 37 3.72 3.11 -16.98
CA LYS A 37 2.33 3.53 -16.82
C LYS A 37 1.54 2.40 -16.17
N PRO A 38 0.51 2.73 -15.37
CA PRO A 38 -0.38 1.71 -14.86
C PRO A 38 -1.09 0.99 -15.99
N SER A 39 -1.41 -0.27 -15.75
CA SER A 39 -2.31 -1.04 -16.60
C SER A 39 -3.62 -0.26 -16.81
N PRO A 40 -4.21 -0.25 -18.02
CA PRO A 40 -5.55 0.32 -18.24
C PRO A 40 -6.64 -0.30 -17.36
N MET A 41 -6.41 -1.50 -16.84
CA MET A 41 -7.31 -2.18 -15.91
C MET A 41 -7.16 -1.71 -14.47
N MET A 42 -6.08 -0.98 -14.12
CA MET A 42 -5.83 -0.59 -12.74
C MET A 42 -7.04 0.12 -12.12
N ASN A 43 -7.58 -0.48 -11.07
CA ASN A 43 -8.67 0.06 -10.28
C ASN A 43 -8.50 -0.24 -8.78
N PHE A 44 -7.27 -0.62 -8.37
CA PHE A 44 -6.82 -0.81 -7.00
C PHE A 44 -5.36 -0.37 -6.85
N PHE A 45 -5.04 0.29 -5.76
CA PHE A 45 -3.66 0.55 -5.32
C PHE A 45 -3.56 0.84 -3.81
N VAL A 46 -2.35 0.75 -3.28
CA VAL A 46 -1.98 1.26 -1.95
C VAL A 46 -1.41 2.66 -2.12
N THR A 47 -1.78 3.63 -1.28
CA THR A 47 -1.21 4.99 -1.38
C THR A 47 0.31 4.96 -1.20
N SER A 48 1.07 5.66 -2.06
CA SER A 48 2.54 5.72 -1.95
C SER A 48 3.02 6.71 -0.90
N VAL A 49 2.15 7.65 -0.51
CA VAL A 49 2.40 8.67 0.49
C VAL A 49 1.17 8.85 1.37
N PRO A 50 1.34 9.19 2.66
CA PRO A 50 0.23 9.52 3.55
C PRO A 50 -0.36 10.90 3.24
N VAL A 51 -1.51 11.22 3.84
CA VAL A 51 -2.02 12.61 3.90
C VAL A 51 -1.05 13.50 4.68
N GLY A 52 -0.43 12.94 5.73
CA GLY A 52 0.61 13.62 6.50
C GLY A 52 0.13 14.27 7.80
N ASP A 53 -1.09 13.98 8.22
CA ASP A 53 -1.68 14.46 9.47
C ASP A 53 -2.26 13.29 10.31
N GLY A 54 -1.50 12.18 10.36
CA GLY A 54 -1.87 10.99 11.12
C GLY A 54 -3.18 10.38 10.66
N GLY A 55 -4.08 10.15 11.61
CA GLY A 55 -5.45 9.66 11.36
C GLY A 55 -6.44 10.75 10.94
N ASN A 56 -6.05 12.02 10.97
CA ASN A 56 -6.85 13.10 10.40
C ASN A 56 -6.67 13.16 8.88
N LEU A 57 -7.56 12.49 8.18
CA LEU A 57 -7.57 12.43 6.72
C LEU A 57 -8.54 13.47 6.11
N GLY A 58 -9.17 14.30 6.92
CA GLY A 58 -10.29 15.17 6.51
C GLY A 58 -11.59 14.38 6.31
N GLY A 59 -11.79 13.31 7.09
CA GLY A 59 -12.90 12.38 6.96
C GLY A 59 -12.78 11.52 5.69
N LEU A 60 -13.87 10.80 5.35
CA LEU A 60 -13.90 9.98 4.13
C LEU A 60 -13.69 10.82 2.86
N ALA A 61 -14.23 12.03 2.82
CA ALA A 61 -14.11 12.91 1.65
C ALA A 61 -12.65 13.33 1.39
N GLY A 62 -11.89 13.65 2.44
CA GLY A 62 -10.47 13.98 2.33
C GLY A 62 -9.63 12.78 1.89
N ALA A 63 -9.91 11.59 2.43
CA ALA A 63 -9.26 10.36 2.03
C ALA A 63 -9.55 9.99 0.56
N ASP A 64 -10.80 10.15 0.10
CA ASP A 64 -11.18 9.94 -1.30
C ASP A 64 -10.48 10.93 -2.25
N ALA A 65 -10.42 12.20 -1.85
CA ALA A 65 -9.69 13.22 -2.62
C ALA A 65 -8.19 12.91 -2.72
N HIS A 66 -7.58 12.34 -1.68
CA HIS A 66 -6.19 11.87 -1.71
C HIS A 66 -6.02 10.71 -2.69
N CYS A 67 -6.88 9.69 -2.65
CA CYS A 67 -6.90 8.60 -3.64
C CYS A 67 -7.02 9.14 -5.07
N GLN A 68 -7.96 10.07 -5.31
CA GLN A 68 -8.18 10.68 -6.61
C GLN A 68 -6.94 11.45 -7.10
N THR A 69 -6.28 12.18 -6.20
CA THR A 69 -5.07 12.95 -6.51
C THR A 69 -3.93 12.02 -6.94
N LEU A 70 -3.67 10.95 -6.17
CA LEU A 70 -2.62 9.99 -6.50
C LEU A 70 -2.90 9.25 -7.80
N ALA A 71 -4.13 8.82 -8.02
CA ALA A 71 -4.55 8.18 -9.28
C ALA A 71 -4.37 9.12 -10.48
N THR A 72 -4.73 10.39 -10.33
CA THR A 72 -4.58 11.41 -11.38
C THR A 72 -3.10 11.63 -11.74
N ALA A 73 -2.22 11.63 -10.76
CA ALA A 73 -0.79 11.83 -10.97
C ALA A 73 -0.14 10.73 -11.85
N VAL A 74 -0.73 9.55 -11.93
CA VAL A 74 -0.25 8.43 -12.76
C VAL A 74 -1.12 8.19 -14.01
N GLY A 75 -2.08 9.07 -14.29
CA GLY A 75 -2.93 9.00 -15.50
C GLY A 75 -4.19 8.14 -15.34
N ALA A 76 -4.52 7.69 -14.12
CA ALA A 76 -5.73 6.93 -13.80
C ALA A 76 -6.87 7.80 -13.22
N GLY A 77 -6.77 9.12 -13.31
CA GLY A 77 -7.72 10.08 -12.76
C GLY A 77 -9.08 10.13 -13.47
N HIS A 78 -9.25 9.42 -14.59
CA HIS A 78 -10.53 9.29 -15.30
C HIS A 78 -11.55 8.42 -14.56
N ARG A 79 -11.11 7.63 -13.56
CA ARG A 79 -11.96 6.84 -12.68
C ARG A 79 -12.29 7.63 -11.40
N THR A 80 -13.38 7.28 -10.75
CA THR A 80 -13.73 7.77 -9.41
C THR A 80 -13.10 6.86 -8.35
N TRP A 81 -12.28 7.42 -7.47
CA TRP A 81 -11.52 6.66 -6.49
C TRP A 81 -12.00 6.91 -5.07
N HIS A 82 -12.23 5.84 -4.33
CA HIS A 82 -12.58 5.86 -2.92
C HIS A 82 -11.53 5.16 -2.06
N ALA A 83 -11.30 5.71 -0.87
CA ALA A 83 -10.51 5.05 0.16
C ALA A 83 -11.29 3.89 0.78
N TYR A 84 -10.64 2.77 1.03
CA TYR A 84 -11.19 1.64 1.78
C TYR A 84 -11.13 1.92 3.27
N LEU A 85 -12.09 2.67 3.77
CA LEU A 85 -12.17 3.13 5.15
C LEU A 85 -13.60 3.00 5.65
N SER A 86 -13.78 2.46 6.86
CA SER A 86 -15.07 2.52 7.56
C SER A 86 -15.15 3.77 8.43
N THR A 87 -16.37 4.17 8.78
CA THR A 87 -16.65 5.10 9.87
C THR A 87 -17.64 4.47 10.83
N GLN A 88 -17.49 4.77 12.12
CA GLN A 88 -18.40 4.28 13.16
C GLN A 88 -19.61 5.21 13.28
N ALA A 89 -20.73 4.65 13.74
CA ALA A 89 -21.93 5.43 14.01
C ALA A 89 -21.66 6.54 15.04
N ARG A 90 -22.27 7.69 14.80
CA ARG A 90 -22.30 8.84 15.71
C ARG A 90 -23.74 9.35 15.81
N PRO A 91 -24.10 10.15 16.82
CA PRO A 91 -25.44 10.73 16.91
C PRO A 91 -25.85 11.41 15.61
N GLY A 92 -26.94 10.93 15.00
CA GLY A 92 -27.45 11.46 13.73
C GLY A 92 -26.70 11.06 12.47
N LYS A 93 -25.65 10.24 12.58
CA LYS A 93 -24.87 9.73 11.44
C LYS A 93 -24.69 8.20 11.54
N PRO A 94 -25.22 7.43 10.60
CA PRO A 94 -25.00 5.99 10.58
C PRO A 94 -23.54 5.65 10.33
N ALA A 95 -23.14 4.43 10.70
CA ALA A 95 -21.85 3.88 10.30
C ALA A 95 -21.78 3.73 8.78
N VAL A 96 -20.56 3.80 8.24
CA VAL A 96 -20.27 3.51 6.83
C VAL A 96 -19.28 2.34 6.79
N ASN A 97 -19.62 1.29 6.07
CA ASN A 97 -18.75 0.14 5.90
C ASN A 97 -17.76 0.39 4.75
N ALA A 98 -16.51 0.03 4.92
CA ALA A 98 -15.50 0.15 3.86
C ALA A 98 -15.89 -0.67 2.62
N ARG A 99 -16.43 -1.88 2.81
CA ARG A 99 -16.85 -2.77 1.72
C ARG A 99 -17.94 -2.17 0.83
N ASP A 100 -18.82 -1.33 1.37
CA ASP A 100 -19.93 -0.75 0.64
C ASP A 100 -19.51 0.46 -0.22
N ARG A 101 -18.26 0.94 -0.07
CA ARG A 101 -17.75 2.15 -0.72
C ARG A 101 -16.93 1.89 -1.99
N ILE A 102 -16.49 0.66 -2.21
CA ILE A 102 -15.44 0.33 -3.19
C ILE A 102 -15.96 -0.29 -4.49
N GLY A 103 -17.25 -0.30 -4.72
CA GLY A 103 -17.86 -0.94 -5.90
C GLY A 103 -17.98 -2.46 -5.75
N LYS A 104 -18.02 -3.18 -6.87
CA LYS A 104 -18.33 -4.62 -6.89
C LYS A 104 -17.19 -5.52 -7.41
N GLY A 105 -16.11 -4.94 -7.92
CA GLY A 105 -15.01 -5.66 -8.58
C GLY A 105 -15.28 -5.97 -10.05
N PRO A 106 -14.43 -6.76 -10.73
CA PRO A 106 -13.13 -7.21 -10.23
C PRO A 106 -12.11 -6.08 -10.07
N TRP A 107 -11.13 -6.26 -9.16
CA TRP A 107 -10.11 -5.26 -8.92
C TRP A 107 -8.75 -5.74 -9.36
N TYR A 108 -7.99 -4.82 -9.99
CA TYR A 108 -6.68 -5.06 -10.57
C TYR A 108 -5.68 -4.02 -10.09
N ASN A 109 -4.46 -4.45 -9.80
CA ASN A 109 -3.37 -3.57 -9.36
C ASN A 109 -2.72 -2.82 -10.54
N PHE A 110 -1.64 -2.10 -10.23
CA PHE A 110 -0.84 -1.34 -11.22
C PHE A 110 -0.42 -2.16 -12.43
N ARG A 111 -0.12 -3.45 -12.26
CA ARG A 111 0.30 -4.36 -13.35
C ARG A 111 -0.85 -5.01 -14.09
N GLY A 112 -2.09 -4.81 -13.66
CA GLY A 112 -3.25 -5.52 -14.19
C GLY A 112 -3.40 -6.93 -13.62
N GLU A 113 -2.76 -7.24 -12.51
CA GLU A 113 -2.96 -8.48 -11.77
C GLU A 113 -4.23 -8.36 -10.92
N MET A 114 -5.09 -9.36 -10.99
CA MET A 114 -6.35 -9.37 -10.26
C MET A 114 -6.11 -9.55 -8.76
N ILE A 115 -6.64 -8.61 -7.96
CA ILE A 115 -6.61 -8.67 -6.49
C ILE A 115 -7.77 -9.52 -5.96
N ALA A 116 -8.97 -9.26 -6.45
CA ALA A 116 -10.17 -10.03 -6.12
C ALA A 116 -11.21 -9.90 -7.23
N GLN A 117 -12.05 -10.91 -7.36
CA GLN A 117 -13.09 -10.95 -8.36
C GLN A 117 -14.29 -10.09 -7.98
N ASP A 118 -14.66 -10.10 -6.71
CA ASP A 118 -15.82 -9.42 -6.16
C ASP A 118 -15.67 -9.20 -4.64
N LEU A 119 -16.68 -8.61 -4.00
CA LEU A 119 -16.69 -8.35 -2.56
C LEU A 119 -16.56 -9.63 -1.72
N ALA A 120 -17.24 -10.70 -2.12
CA ALA A 120 -17.20 -11.96 -1.38
C ALA A 120 -15.80 -12.58 -1.41
N HIS A 121 -15.15 -12.58 -2.57
CA HIS A 121 -13.77 -13.05 -2.70
C HIS A 121 -12.79 -12.13 -1.96
N LEU A 122 -12.99 -10.80 -2.01
CA LEU A 122 -12.10 -9.84 -1.34
C LEU A 122 -12.10 -10.04 0.18
N HIS A 123 -13.26 -10.33 0.79
CA HIS A 123 -13.43 -10.46 2.23
C HIS A 123 -13.47 -11.90 2.74
N GLY A 124 -13.58 -12.89 1.84
CA GLY A 124 -13.68 -14.29 2.24
C GLY A 124 -15.03 -14.62 2.87
N ASP A 125 -16.14 -14.15 2.27
CA ASP A 125 -17.49 -14.24 2.84
C ASP A 125 -18.03 -15.68 2.97
N THR A 126 -17.40 -16.66 2.30
CA THR A 126 -17.66 -18.10 2.49
C THR A 126 -16.40 -18.81 2.98
N MET A 127 -16.57 -20.02 3.52
CA MET A 127 -15.42 -20.81 4.01
C MET A 127 -14.45 -21.13 2.87
N GLU A 128 -14.95 -21.45 1.68
CA GLU A 128 -14.13 -21.71 0.50
C GLU A 128 -13.34 -20.46 0.09
N LEU A 129 -13.99 -19.31 0.02
CA LEU A 129 -13.35 -18.04 -0.33
C LEU A 129 -12.38 -17.59 0.76
N ALA A 130 -12.69 -17.82 2.04
CA ALA A 130 -11.78 -17.54 3.13
C ALA A 130 -10.51 -18.40 3.08
N HIS A 131 -10.64 -19.69 2.72
CA HIS A 131 -9.50 -20.59 2.52
C HIS A 131 -8.70 -20.24 1.25
N GLN A 132 -9.37 -19.89 0.16
CA GLN A 132 -8.70 -19.44 -1.07
C GLN A 132 -7.94 -18.14 -0.83
N GLY A 133 -8.56 -17.20 -0.10
CA GLY A 133 -8.08 -15.84 0.10
C GLY A 133 -8.08 -15.01 -1.18
N ASN A 134 -8.11 -13.70 -1.04
CA ASN A 134 -7.86 -12.80 -2.16
C ASN A 134 -6.36 -12.79 -2.51
N ASN A 135 -6.01 -12.24 -3.68
CA ASN A 135 -4.64 -12.21 -4.17
C ASN A 135 -3.82 -11.02 -3.63
N LEU A 136 -4.27 -10.37 -2.57
CA LEU A 136 -3.50 -9.29 -1.95
C LEU A 136 -2.37 -9.88 -1.10
N ASN A 137 -1.15 -9.58 -1.49
CA ASN A 137 0.08 -10.00 -0.85
C ASN A 137 1.17 -8.96 -1.11
N LYS A 138 2.37 -9.20 -0.59
CA LYS A 138 3.50 -8.29 -0.76
C LYS A 138 3.82 -7.88 -2.20
N LEU A 139 3.67 -8.78 -3.15
CA LEU A 139 4.03 -8.53 -4.56
C LEU A 139 2.90 -7.91 -5.36
N THR A 140 1.66 -8.02 -4.88
CA THR A 140 0.46 -7.52 -5.55
C THR A 140 -0.14 -6.28 -4.90
N GLY A 141 0.14 -6.03 -3.61
CA GLY A 141 -0.24 -4.81 -2.88
C GLY A 141 0.60 -3.61 -3.31
N LEU A 142 0.48 -3.22 -4.58
CA LEU A 142 1.30 -2.18 -5.21
C LEU A 142 0.72 -0.79 -4.99
N THR A 143 1.62 0.19 -4.93
CA THR A 143 1.22 1.60 -4.94
C THR A 143 0.69 2.02 -6.32
N GLU A 144 0.11 3.23 -6.40
CA GLU A 144 -0.29 3.82 -7.68
C GLU A 144 0.88 3.98 -8.67
N LYS A 145 2.12 3.89 -8.17
CA LYS A 145 3.36 3.95 -8.97
C LYS A 145 3.95 2.57 -9.28
N GLY A 146 3.25 1.49 -8.93
CA GLY A 146 3.71 0.13 -9.13
C GLY A 146 4.80 -0.33 -8.16
N GLN A 147 5.02 0.40 -7.08
CA GLN A 147 6.05 0.09 -6.08
C GLN A 147 5.50 -0.86 -5.01
N ILE A 148 6.35 -1.74 -4.51
CA ILE A 148 6.07 -2.55 -3.33
C ILE A 148 6.19 -1.66 -2.09
N VAL A 149 5.24 -1.78 -1.16
CA VAL A 149 5.33 -1.13 0.14
C VAL A 149 6.32 -1.89 1.02
N PRO A 150 7.32 -1.22 1.63
CA PRO A 150 8.26 -1.87 2.52
C PRO A 150 7.55 -2.52 3.73
N GLY A 151 7.72 -3.83 3.88
CA GLY A 151 7.20 -4.64 4.97
C GLY A 151 8.25 -4.99 6.02
N LEU A 152 7.88 -5.81 7.00
CA LEU A 152 8.82 -6.38 7.96
C LEU A 152 9.89 -7.17 7.20
N TYR A 153 11.15 -7.04 7.60
CA TYR A 153 12.31 -7.75 7.05
C TYR A 153 12.76 -7.37 5.62
N ASP A 154 12.16 -6.38 4.98
CA ASP A 154 12.60 -5.97 3.64
C ASP A 154 13.94 -5.26 3.65
N TYR A 155 14.26 -4.62 4.74
CA TYR A 155 15.49 -3.86 4.94
C TYR A 155 16.00 -4.07 6.36
N SER A 156 16.48 -5.26 6.67
CA SER A 156 17.34 -5.44 7.84
C SER A 156 18.69 -4.80 7.52
N ASP A 157 18.92 -3.56 7.93
CA ASP A 157 20.30 -3.12 8.15
C ASP A 157 20.83 -3.94 9.32
N PRO A 158 21.88 -4.77 9.13
CA PRO A 158 22.46 -5.57 10.23
C PRO A 158 22.95 -4.72 11.41
N ARG A 159 23.00 -3.40 11.24
CA ARG A 159 23.36 -2.41 12.27
C ARG A 159 22.16 -1.89 13.04
N ASP A 160 20.93 -2.15 12.57
CA ASP A 160 19.68 -1.70 13.19
C ASP A 160 19.13 -2.76 14.17
N ASN A 161 19.98 -3.27 15.06
CA ASN A 161 19.54 -4.06 16.22
C ASN A 161 18.82 -3.20 17.29
N ASP A 162 18.63 -1.93 17.01
CA ASP A 162 17.99 -1.03 17.94
C ASP A 162 16.54 -0.81 17.52
N TRP A 163 15.63 -1.33 18.34
CA TRP A 163 14.18 -1.08 18.28
C TRP A 163 13.82 0.42 18.38
N ASN A 164 14.82 1.30 18.34
CA ASN A 164 14.70 2.75 18.29
C ASN A 164 14.37 3.25 16.88
N TYR A 165 13.23 2.86 16.41
CA TYR A 165 12.67 2.95 15.08
C TYR A 165 12.49 4.39 14.51
N VAL A 166 12.79 5.42 15.26
CA VAL A 166 12.44 6.82 14.94
C VAL A 166 13.50 7.55 14.10
N LYS A 167 14.69 7.00 13.88
CA LYS A 167 15.83 7.78 13.36
C LYS A 167 16.32 7.44 11.95
N THR A 168 15.86 6.39 11.30
CA THR A 168 16.34 6.05 9.95
C THR A 168 15.23 6.22 8.91
N THR A 169 15.09 7.42 8.41
CA THR A 169 14.08 7.86 7.43
C THR A 169 14.18 7.20 6.06
N ARG A 170 15.09 6.28 5.83
CA ARG A 170 15.36 5.74 4.49
C ARG A 170 14.79 4.35 4.22
N PHE A 171 14.48 3.56 5.27
CA PHE A 171 14.09 2.14 5.13
C PHE A 171 13.08 1.67 6.17
N SER A 172 12.22 2.53 6.67
CA SER A 172 11.24 2.14 7.66
C SER A 172 10.12 1.32 7.03
N THR A 173 9.76 0.22 7.69
CA THR A 173 8.55 -0.56 7.42
C THR A 173 7.34 0.38 7.36
N ARG A 174 6.46 0.20 6.35
CA ARG A 174 5.31 1.07 6.09
C ARG A 174 4.06 0.27 5.77
N HIS A 175 4.03 -0.99 6.18
CA HIS A 175 3.05 -1.96 5.71
C HIS A 175 1.70 -1.92 6.45
N GLU A 176 1.50 -0.99 7.37
CA GLU A 176 0.20 -0.81 8.02
C GLU A 176 -0.67 0.15 7.24
N MET A 177 -1.80 -0.36 6.78
CA MET A 177 -2.82 0.40 6.07
C MET A 177 -3.94 0.75 7.03
N LEU A 178 -4.27 2.03 7.14
CA LEU A 178 -5.47 2.48 7.86
C LEU A 178 -6.71 1.91 7.17
N THR A 179 -7.65 1.38 7.94
CA THR A 179 -8.89 0.77 7.41
C THR A 179 -10.11 1.06 8.27
N GLY A 180 -9.97 1.04 9.60
CA GLY A 180 -11.08 1.25 10.55
C GLY A 180 -12.18 0.20 10.42
N THR A 181 -11.86 -1.01 9.95
CA THR A 181 -12.88 -2.00 9.58
C THR A 181 -12.62 -3.36 10.22
N GLN A 182 -13.66 -4.17 10.36
CA GLN A 182 -13.60 -5.59 10.71
C GLN A 182 -13.11 -6.41 9.50
N THR A 183 -12.81 -7.68 9.69
CA THR A 183 -12.29 -8.57 8.64
C THR A 183 -13.23 -8.73 7.45
N ASP A 184 -14.54 -8.65 7.70
CA ASP A 184 -15.57 -8.71 6.66
C ASP A 184 -15.81 -7.38 5.93
N GLY A 185 -15.07 -6.33 6.29
CA GLY A 185 -15.18 -4.99 5.69
C GLY A 185 -16.30 -4.12 6.27
N THR A 186 -16.95 -4.55 7.36
CA THR A 186 -17.95 -3.75 8.06
C THR A 186 -17.32 -2.88 9.14
N ALA A 187 -18.01 -1.80 9.51
CA ALA A 187 -17.59 -0.93 10.60
C ALA A 187 -17.70 -1.64 11.96
N PHE A 188 -16.85 -1.26 12.90
CA PHE A 188 -17.01 -1.68 14.30
C PHE A 188 -18.27 -1.04 14.89
N SER A 189 -18.97 -1.81 15.73
CA SER A 189 -20.19 -1.38 16.43
C SER A 189 -20.04 -1.28 17.94
N ASP A 190 -18.84 -1.57 18.46
CA ASP A 190 -18.53 -1.42 19.87
C ASP A 190 -18.34 0.05 20.28
N ALA A 191 -18.10 0.31 21.56
CA ALA A 191 -17.93 1.64 22.10
C ALA A 191 -16.51 2.22 21.93
N GLN A 192 -15.57 1.43 21.38
CA GLN A 192 -14.20 1.88 21.15
C GLN A 192 -14.10 2.62 19.83
N ASP A 193 -13.20 3.60 19.75
CA ASP A 193 -12.89 4.23 18.48
C ASP A 193 -11.83 3.44 17.73
N HIS A 194 -12.16 3.05 16.50
CA HIS A 194 -11.30 2.32 15.58
C HIS A 194 -10.95 3.12 14.32
N THR A 195 -11.27 4.41 14.31
CA THR A 195 -11.28 5.25 13.11
C THR A 195 -10.68 6.63 13.30
N CYS A 196 -9.97 6.87 14.41
CA CYS A 196 -9.46 8.20 14.74
C CYS A 196 -10.53 9.28 14.62
N ASP A 197 -11.66 9.07 15.33
CA ASP A 197 -12.86 9.92 15.27
C ASP A 197 -13.39 10.11 13.85
N ASN A 198 -13.61 8.99 13.17
CA ASN A 198 -14.07 8.97 11.78
C ASN A 198 -13.15 9.75 10.83
N TRP A 199 -11.83 9.60 11.03
CA TRP A 199 -10.76 10.18 10.21
C TRP A 199 -10.66 11.70 10.31
N THR A 200 -10.99 12.24 11.50
CA THR A 200 -10.91 13.69 11.77
C THR A 200 -9.98 14.02 12.93
N SER A 201 -9.34 13.04 13.54
CA SER A 201 -8.45 13.23 14.68
C SER A 201 -7.01 12.81 14.39
N ASN A 202 -6.06 13.67 14.80
CA ASN A 202 -4.64 13.39 14.89
C ASN A 202 -4.14 13.40 16.35
N ALA A 203 -5.01 13.09 17.30
CA ALA A 203 -4.68 13.16 18.71
C ALA A 203 -3.79 12.00 19.15
N SER A 204 -2.74 12.30 19.88
CA SER A 204 -1.95 11.30 20.62
C SER A 204 -2.65 10.89 21.91
N PRO A 205 -2.47 9.63 22.38
CA PRO A 205 -2.90 9.24 23.70
C PRO A 205 -2.13 10.00 24.78
N ALA A 206 -2.76 10.14 25.97
CA ALA A 206 -2.08 10.76 27.10
C ALA A 206 -0.75 10.06 27.43
N PRO A 207 0.30 10.80 27.86
CA PRO A 207 1.59 10.22 28.23
C PRO A 207 1.45 9.11 29.26
N GLY A 208 2.19 7.98 29.04
CA GLY A 208 2.18 6.82 29.96
C GLY A 208 1.10 5.77 29.66
N ARG A 209 0.19 6.02 28.72
CA ARG A 209 -0.87 5.07 28.32
C ARG A 209 -0.61 4.38 26.97
N GLY A 210 0.55 4.53 26.37
CA GLY A 210 0.89 3.88 25.11
C GLY A 210 1.38 2.47 25.30
N GLY A 211 0.59 1.45 25.02
CA GLY A 211 1.10 0.08 25.15
C GLY A 211 0.22 -1.00 24.57
N ASP A 212 -1.06 -0.94 24.76
CA ASP A 212 -1.95 -2.02 24.35
C ASP A 212 -2.64 -1.67 23.02
N LEU A 213 -2.35 -2.46 21.99
CA LEU A 213 -2.93 -2.31 20.65
C LEU A 213 -4.42 -2.63 20.61
N ASN A 214 -4.93 -3.28 21.66
CA ASN A 214 -6.32 -3.70 21.81
C ASN A 214 -6.96 -3.10 23.07
N ALA A 215 -6.41 -2.00 23.60
CA ALA A 215 -6.89 -1.45 24.86
C ALA A 215 -8.29 -0.87 24.75
N SER A 216 -9.17 -1.39 25.58
CA SER A 216 -10.57 -0.96 25.74
C SER A 216 -10.73 0.30 26.61
N ASP A 217 -9.74 1.20 26.61
CA ASP A 217 -9.69 2.35 27.53
C ASP A 217 -10.22 3.66 26.92
N GLY A 218 -10.95 3.57 25.82
CA GLY A 218 -11.55 4.74 25.14
C GLY A 218 -10.56 5.61 24.39
N ARG A 219 -9.35 5.12 24.12
CA ARG A 219 -8.36 5.82 23.31
C ARG A 219 -8.78 5.90 21.87
N LEU A 220 -8.52 7.03 21.24
CA LEU A 220 -8.59 7.16 19.79
C LEU A 220 -7.48 6.32 19.16
N ASN A 221 -7.84 5.43 18.26
CA ASN A 221 -6.92 4.68 17.43
C ASN A 221 -7.54 4.42 16.05
N ALA A 222 -6.76 3.89 15.13
CA ALA A 222 -7.25 3.39 13.86
C ALA A 222 -6.99 1.88 13.75
N GLN A 223 -7.98 1.11 13.36
CA GLN A 223 -7.74 -0.28 12.94
C GLN A 223 -6.95 -0.28 11.64
N ILE A 224 -5.97 -1.20 11.56
CA ILE A 224 -5.07 -1.33 10.39
C ILE A 224 -5.11 -2.76 9.84
N GLY A 225 -4.61 -2.93 8.60
CA GLY A 225 -4.33 -4.21 8.00
C GLY A 225 -2.99 -4.22 7.28
N PHE A 226 -2.54 -5.41 6.86
CA PHE A 226 -1.24 -5.64 6.24
C PHE A 226 -1.38 -6.08 4.78
N PRO A 227 -1.01 -5.27 3.78
CA PRO A 227 -1.06 -5.68 2.37
C PRO A 227 -0.13 -6.86 2.08
N ASP A 228 0.96 -6.99 2.81
CA ASP A 228 1.91 -8.11 2.70
C ASP A 228 1.53 -9.33 3.55
N ARG A 229 0.43 -9.26 4.32
CA ARG A 229 -0.06 -10.31 5.23
C ARG A 229 0.96 -10.78 6.27
N ASN A 230 1.95 -9.97 6.60
CA ASN A 230 3.01 -10.30 7.52
C ASN A 230 2.98 -9.40 8.76
N GLY A 231 2.13 -9.71 9.71
CA GLY A 231 1.95 -8.96 10.94
C GLY A 231 2.36 -9.71 12.21
N GLY A 232 3.22 -10.73 12.09
CA GLY A 232 3.70 -11.50 13.23
C GLY A 232 2.63 -12.41 13.87
N GLY A 233 1.49 -11.88 14.27
CA GLY A 233 0.39 -12.66 14.88
C GLY A 233 -0.92 -12.55 14.09
N SER A 234 -1.02 -11.59 13.18
CA SER A 234 -2.19 -11.39 12.33
C SER A 234 -1.78 -11.15 10.90
N GLY A 235 -2.32 -11.94 9.97
CA GLY A 235 -2.12 -11.78 8.52
C GLY A 235 -3.29 -11.09 7.83
N SER A 236 -4.20 -10.44 8.57
CA SER A 236 -5.35 -9.78 7.97
C SER A 236 -4.91 -8.58 7.13
N TRP A 237 -5.38 -8.52 5.89
CA TRP A 237 -5.07 -7.40 5.01
C TRP A 237 -5.80 -6.11 5.40
N ASN A 238 -6.92 -6.23 6.14
CA ASN A 238 -7.80 -5.10 6.45
C ASN A 238 -8.14 -4.94 7.94
N SER A 239 -7.85 -5.92 8.80
CA SER A 239 -8.21 -5.85 10.21
C SER A 239 -7.26 -6.68 11.08
N ALA A 240 -6.10 -6.13 11.39
CA ALA A 240 -5.06 -6.81 12.15
C ALA A 240 -5.02 -6.35 13.62
N HIS A 241 -4.79 -5.07 13.86
CA HIS A 241 -4.76 -4.45 15.20
C HIS A 241 -4.98 -2.94 15.11
N GLY A 242 -5.08 -2.27 16.25
CA GLY A 242 -5.18 -0.81 16.33
C GLY A 242 -3.79 -0.13 16.33
N THR A 243 -3.75 1.14 15.89
CA THR A 243 -2.58 2.00 16.07
C THR A 243 -2.41 2.40 17.54
N ARG A 244 -1.23 2.92 17.91
CA ARG A 244 -0.99 3.41 19.29
C ARG A 244 -1.55 4.79 19.58
N GLY A 245 -2.14 5.44 18.61
CA GLY A 245 -2.73 6.76 18.63
C GLY A 245 -3.03 7.22 17.21
N CYS A 246 -3.51 8.44 17.08
CA CYS A 246 -3.91 9.02 15.81
C CYS A 246 -2.94 10.09 15.29
N ALA A 247 -1.98 10.54 16.09
CA ALA A 247 -0.98 11.50 15.63
C ALA A 247 -0.01 10.86 14.63
N GLN A 248 0.55 11.67 13.74
CA GLN A 248 1.48 11.19 12.72
C GLN A 248 2.70 10.48 13.34
N GLU A 249 3.16 10.93 14.51
CA GLU A 249 4.28 10.33 15.25
C GLU A 249 3.93 9.02 15.97
N ASP A 250 2.65 8.72 16.16
CA ASP A 250 2.21 7.48 16.79
C ASP A 250 2.17 6.30 15.80
N LEU A 251 1.91 6.58 14.52
CA LEU A 251 1.75 5.54 13.49
C LEU A 251 3.04 4.71 13.28
N PRO A 252 4.26 5.29 13.24
CA PRO A 252 5.48 4.51 13.11
C PRO A 252 5.77 3.59 14.29
N ARG A 253 5.13 3.79 15.43
CA ARG A 253 5.31 2.94 16.64
C ARG A 253 4.75 1.54 16.46
N THR A 254 3.97 1.31 15.40
CA THR A 254 3.45 0.01 15.01
C THR A 254 3.78 -0.33 13.55
N HIS A 255 4.70 0.39 12.90
CA HIS A 255 5.15 0.17 11.53
C HIS A 255 4.23 0.76 10.43
N GLY A 256 3.40 1.74 10.77
CA GLY A 256 2.57 2.52 9.86
C GLY A 256 3.15 3.91 9.57
N ILE A 257 2.63 4.57 8.55
CA ILE A 257 2.86 6.00 8.30
C ILE A 257 1.58 6.73 7.88
N GLY A 258 0.42 6.05 7.93
CA GLY A 258 -0.86 6.60 7.51
C GLY A 258 -1.21 6.33 6.05
N LEU A 259 -0.73 5.23 5.48
CA LEU A 259 -1.15 4.73 4.15
C LEU A 259 -2.49 4.02 4.25
N PHE A 260 -3.19 3.91 3.12
CA PHE A 260 -4.46 3.19 3.01
C PHE A 260 -4.69 2.68 1.59
N TYR A 261 -5.71 1.85 1.41
CA TYR A 261 -6.09 1.29 0.11
C TYR A 261 -7.03 2.22 -0.63
N CYS A 262 -6.87 2.30 -1.94
CA CYS A 262 -7.74 3.02 -2.86
C CYS A 262 -8.35 2.08 -3.90
N PHE A 263 -9.66 2.20 -4.12
CA PHE A 263 -10.41 1.42 -5.10
C PHE A 263 -11.19 2.35 -6.02
N ALA A 264 -11.21 2.05 -7.31
CA ALA A 264 -12.10 2.73 -8.23
C ALA A 264 -13.50 2.10 -8.20
N VAL A 265 -14.53 2.94 -8.25
CA VAL A 265 -15.94 2.51 -8.14
C VAL A 265 -16.66 2.46 -9.48
N ASN A 266 -15.98 2.84 -10.57
CA ASN A 266 -16.47 2.82 -11.98
C ASN A 266 -15.41 2.32 -12.96
#